data_8a0266b46733375b1bc521273e1afa02
#
_entry.id   8a0266b46733375b1bc521273e1afa02
#
_cell.length_a   1.000
_cell.length_b   1.000
_cell.length_c   1.000
_cell.angle_alpha   90.00
_cell.angle_beta   90.00
_cell.angle_gamma   90.00
#
_symmetry.space_group_name_H-M   'P 1'
#
loop_
_entity.id
_entity.type
_entity.pdbx_description
1 polymer ?
#
loop_
_entity_poly.entity_id
_entity_poly.type
_entity_poly.pdbx_seq_one_letter_code
_entity_poly.pdbx_strand_id
1 'polypeptide(L)'
;NKIISTQYLMEDLTQELAGLEAFLAHLDENSAHVTYNGRMFDVPFIRNRLHYYGNSSSKLAIPHLDLLYYSRNLWSDKLPNCKLQTIEKEMFGLERQGDVPGQYIPDYYNTYLTEGNIGPLIPIIEHNKQDIISLASFLEKIYAEVNGD
;
A
#
# COMPACT_ATOMS: atom_id res chain seq x y z
N ASN A 1 12.20 4.49 -17.34
CA ASN A 1 10.89 4.39 -16.69
C ASN A 1 10.86 5.36 -15.51
N LYS A 2 9.69 5.92 -15.19
CA LYS A 2 9.50 6.87 -14.09
C LYS A 2 8.45 6.29 -13.14
N ILE A 3 8.78 6.26 -11.84
CA ILE A 3 7.83 5.93 -10.78
C ILE A 3 7.25 7.24 -10.27
N ILE A 4 5.94 7.32 -10.16
CA ILE A 4 5.21 8.43 -9.56
C ILE A 4 4.49 7.88 -8.32
N SER A 5 4.78 8.45 -7.16
CA SER A 5 4.06 8.15 -5.93
C SER A 5 3.10 9.30 -5.63
N THR A 6 1.83 8.97 -5.45
CA THR A 6 0.79 9.93 -5.06
C THR A 6 0.16 9.47 -3.75
N GLN A 7 0.09 10.36 -2.78
CA GLN A 7 -0.52 10.10 -1.48
C GLN A 7 -1.59 11.16 -1.21
N TYR A 8 -2.72 10.73 -0.69
CA TYR A 8 -3.82 11.60 -0.28
C TYR A 8 -3.95 11.53 1.24
N LEU A 9 -3.74 12.65 1.91
CA LEU A 9 -3.97 12.80 3.34
C LEU A 9 -5.27 13.57 3.53
N MET A 10 -6.21 12.99 4.26
CA MET A 10 -7.45 13.67 4.65
C MET A 10 -7.18 14.53 5.89
N GLU A 11 -7.60 15.79 5.83
CA GLU A 11 -7.54 16.73 6.97
C GLU A 11 -8.70 16.49 7.95
N ASP A 12 -9.79 15.92 7.44
CA ASP A 12 -10.94 15.48 8.23
C ASP A 12 -11.68 14.34 7.52
N LEU A 13 -12.61 13.71 8.24
CA LEU A 13 -13.34 12.55 7.73
C LEU A 13 -14.36 12.90 6.64
N THR A 14 -14.72 14.17 6.47
CA THR A 14 -15.66 14.58 5.41
C THR A 14 -15.03 14.54 4.02
N GLN A 15 -13.70 14.52 3.95
CA GLN A 15 -12.93 14.44 2.71
C GLN A 15 -12.76 13.00 2.20
N GLU A 16 -13.27 11.98 2.91
CA GLU A 16 -13.05 10.57 2.53
C GLU A 16 -13.55 10.26 1.13
N LEU A 17 -14.76 10.71 0.80
CA LEU A 17 -15.30 10.47 -0.56
C LEU A 17 -14.43 11.12 -1.63
N ALA A 18 -14.00 12.36 -1.43
CA ALA A 18 -13.13 13.05 -2.38
C ALA A 18 -11.78 12.35 -2.55
N GLY A 19 -11.20 11.83 -1.47
CA GLY A 19 -9.97 11.03 -1.51
C GLY A 19 -10.15 9.72 -2.28
N LEU A 20 -11.27 9.02 -2.07
CA LEU A 20 -11.60 7.80 -2.80
C LEU A 20 -11.82 8.08 -4.30
N GLU A 21 -12.50 9.16 -4.66
CA GLU A 21 -12.72 9.56 -6.05
C GLU A 21 -11.41 9.97 -6.73
N ALA A 22 -10.55 10.71 -6.02
CA ALA A 22 -9.22 11.06 -6.52
C ALA A 22 -8.36 9.81 -6.79
N PHE A 23 -8.40 8.81 -5.90
CA PHE A 23 -7.77 7.51 -6.14
C PHE A 23 -8.34 6.82 -7.39
N LEU A 24 -9.66 6.73 -7.51
CA LEU A 24 -10.32 6.11 -8.67
C LEU A 24 -10.04 6.83 -9.99
N ALA A 25 -9.73 8.12 -9.96
CA ALA A 25 -9.38 8.89 -11.16
C ALA A 25 -8.07 8.43 -11.81
N HIS A 26 -7.19 7.77 -11.05
CA HIS A 26 -5.96 7.18 -11.59
C HIS A 26 -6.16 5.83 -12.27
N LEU A 27 -7.32 5.18 -12.08
CA LEU A 27 -7.59 3.86 -12.62
C LEU A 27 -8.31 3.95 -13.96
N ASP A 28 -7.80 3.20 -14.93
CA ASP A 28 -8.39 3.01 -16.25
C ASP A 28 -8.40 1.51 -16.64
N GLU A 29 -8.81 1.20 -17.85
CA GLU A 29 -8.90 -0.17 -18.38
C GLU A 29 -7.53 -0.87 -18.54
N ASN A 30 -6.44 -0.10 -18.59
CA ASN A 30 -5.07 -0.61 -18.71
C ASN A 30 -4.37 -0.71 -17.35
N SER A 31 -5.05 -0.33 -16.28
CA SER A 31 -4.51 -0.37 -14.92
C SER A 31 -4.55 -1.79 -14.34
N ALA A 32 -3.66 -2.07 -13.40
CA ALA A 32 -3.68 -3.26 -12.56
C ALA A 32 -3.37 -2.88 -11.12
N HIS A 33 -3.99 -3.54 -10.15
CA HIS A 33 -3.58 -3.45 -8.77
C HIS A 33 -2.32 -4.28 -8.54
N VAL A 34 -1.30 -3.67 -7.96
CA VAL A 34 -0.15 -4.37 -7.37
C VAL A 34 -0.14 -4.04 -5.89
N THR A 35 -0.25 -5.05 -5.05
CA THR A 35 -0.39 -4.87 -3.60
C THR A 35 0.46 -5.86 -2.83
N TYR A 36 0.57 -5.63 -1.52
CA TYR A 36 1.09 -6.59 -0.58
C TYR A 36 0.03 -6.92 0.47
N ASN A 37 -0.66 -8.07 0.31
CA ASN A 37 -1.83 -8.48 1.10
C ASN A 37 -3.08 -7.60 0.90
N GLY A 38 -3.08 -6.74 -0.11
CA GLY A 38 -4.18 -5.81 -0.36
C GLY A 38 -5.44 -6.48 -0.90
N ARG A 39 -5.32 -7.71 -1.43
CA ARG A 39 -6.48 -8.51 -1.84
C ARG A 39 -7.41 -8.83 -0.66
N MET A 40 -6.84 -9.00 0.53
CA MET A 40 -7.58 -9.31 1.75
C MET A 40 -7.95 -8.08 2.57
N PHE A 41 -7.22 -6.96 2.42
CA PHE A 41 -7.39 -5.77 3.26
C PHE A 41 -7.75 -4.52 2.45
N ASP A 42 -6.83 -3.98 1.68
CA ASP A 42 -6.98 -2.64 1.08
C ASP A 42 -8.13 -2.57 0.07
N VAL A 43 -8.20 -3.49 -0.88
CA VAL A 43 -9.22 -3.47 -1.93
C VAL A 43 -10.63 -3.72 -1.38
N PRO A 44 -10.86 -4.71 -0.48
CA PRO A 44 -12.15 -4.85 0.19
C PRO A 44 -12.54 -3.64 1.03
N PHE A 45 -11.58 -3.04 1.75
CA PHE A 45 -11.83 -1.84 2.54
C PHE A 45 -12.29 -0.67 1.64
N ILE A 46 -11.53 -0.35 0.60
CA ILE A 46 -11.88 0.72 -0.36
C ILE A 46 -13.26 0.45 -0.98
N ARG A 47 -13.54 -0.79 -1.38
CA ARG A 47 -14.84 -1.18 -1.94
C ARG A 47 -15.98 -0.94 -0.95
N ASN A 48 -15.79 -1.32 0.31
CA ASN A 48 -16.81 -1.13 1.35
C ASN A 48 -17.05 0.35 1.63
N ARG A 49 -15.98 1.18 1.64
CA ARG A 49 -16.13 2.62 1.82
C ARG A 49 -16.85 3.28 0.65
N LEU A 50 -16.51 2.92 -0.58
CA LEU A 50 -17.23 3.38 -1.78
C LEU A 50 -18.71 2.98 -1.72
N HIS A 51 -19.00 1.75 -1.33
CA HIS A 51 -20.38 1.27 -1.19
C HIS A 51 -21.17 2.06 -0.15
N TYR A 52 -20.53 2.40 0.98
CA TYR A 52 -21.13 3.28 2.00
C TYR A 52 -21.58 4.63 1.43
N TYR A 53 -20.84 5.18 0.47
CA TYR A 53 -21.20 6.42 -0.24
C TYR A 53 -22.12 6.20 -1.45
N GLY A 54 -22.69 5.01 -1.64
CA GLY A 54 -23.54 4.69 -2.79
C GLY A 54 -22.80 4.57 -4.12
N ASN A 55 -21.46 4.50 -4.09
CA ASN A 55 -20.62 4.35 -5.27
C ASN A 55 -20.17 2.88 -5.41
N SER A 56 -20.67 2.22 -6.47
CA SER A 56 -20.27 0.85 -6.84
C SER A 56 -19.33 0.88 -8.05
N SER A 57 -18.17 1.53 -7.89
CA SER A 57 -17.26 1.70 -9.02
C SER A 57 -16.75 0.38 -9.59
N SER A 58 -17.04 0.12 -10.85
CA SER A 58 -16.46 -0.98 -11.64
C SER A 58 -14.95 -0.81 -11.87
N LYS A 59 -14.40 0.39 -11.65
CA LYS A 59 -12.98 0.67 -11.79
C LYS A 59 -12.08 -0.14 -10.86
N LEU A 60 -12.62 -0.68 -9.75
CA LEU A 60 -11.88 -1.62 -8.90
C LEU A 60 -11.84 -3.05 -9.44
N ALA A 61 -12.59 -3.36 -10.49
CA ALA A 61 -12.64 -4.70 -11.12
C ALA A 61 -11.56 -4.84 -12.21
N ILE A 62 -10.33 -4.47 -11.88
CA ILE A 62 -9.15 -4.58 -12.74
C ILE A 62 -8.26 -5.75 -12.30
N PRO A 63 -7.32 -6.22 -13.14
CA PRO A 63 -6.36 -7.25 -12.75
C PRO A 63 -5.66 -6.93 -11.43
N HIS A 64 -5.45 -7.94 -10.59
CA HIS A 64 -4.89 -7.76 -9.26
C HIS A 64 -3.78 -8.75 -8.98
N LEU A 65 -2.55 -8.24 -8.87
CA LEU A 65 -1.36 -8.97 -8.49
C LEU A 65 -1.05 -8.68 -7.01
N ASP A 66 -1.26 -9.67 -6.14
CA ASP A 66 -0.91 -9.55 -4.73
C ASP A 66 0.42 -10.25 -4.46
N LEU A 67 1.45 -9.46 -4.21
CA LEU A 67 2.84 -9.94 -4.10
C LEU A 67 3.11 -10.81 -2.87
N LEU A 68 2.24 -10.78 -1.84
CA LEU A 68 2.38 -11.66 -0.69
C LEU A 68 2.27 -13.15 -1.09
N TYR A 69 1.39 -13.49 -2.04
CA TYR A 69 1.26 -14.88 -2.49
C TYR A 69 2.52 -15.38 -3.19
N TYR A 70 3.14 -14.52 -4.00
CA TYR A 70 4.40 -14.82 -4.66
C TYR A 70 5.56 -14.93 -3.66
N SER A 71 5.64 -14.03 -2.69
CA SER A 71 6.63 -14.11 -1.60
C SER A 71 6.56 -15.45 -0.87
N ARG A 72 5.35 -15.89 -0.53
CA ARG A 72 5.14 -17.16 0.15
C ARG A 72 5.58 -18.34 -0.69
N ASN A 73 5.29 -18.33 -1.99
CA ASN A 73 5.68 -19.41 -2.89
C ASN A 73 7.19 -19.49 -3.13
N LEU A 74 7.86 -18.34 -3.25
CA LEU A 74 9.27 -18.27 -3.61
C LEU A 74 10.21 -18.36 -2.40
N TRP A 75 9.79 -17.83 -1.24
CA TRP A 75 10.70 -17.57 -0.13
C TRP A 75 10.21 -18.00 1.25
N SER A 76 9.05 -18.63 1.39
CA SER A 76 8.57 -19.10 2.70
C SER A 76 9.55 -20.05 3.42
N ASP A 77 10.30 -20.84 2.65
CA ASP A 77 11.26 -21.81 3.19
C ASP A 77 12.63 -21.18 3.48
N LYS A 78 12.86 -19.95 2.98
CA LYS A 78 14.15 -19.26 3.04
C LYS A 78 14.18 -18.12 4.05
N LEU A 79 13.00 -17.58 4.39
CA LEU A 79 12.85 -16.39 5.22
C LEU A 79 12.10 -16.70 6.52
N PRO A 80 12.38 -15.98 7.62
CA PRO A 80 11.70 -16.20 8.90
C PRO A 80 10.20 -15.86 8.84
N ASN A 81 9.80 -15.02 7.94
CA ASN A 81 8.40 -14.70 7.60
C ASN A 81 8.36 -13.94 6.27
N CYS A 82 7.14 -13.80 5.71
CA CYS A 82 6.91 -13.05 4.48
C CYS A 82 6.25 -11.67 4.76
N LYS A 83 6.70 -10.93 5.76
CA LYS A 83 6.32 -9.52 5.91
C LYS A 83 7.09 -8.67 4.90
N LEU A 84 6.50 -7.57 4.42
CA LEU A 84 7.15 -6.69 3.43
C LEU A 84 8.53 -6.22 3.93
N GLN A 85 8.62 -5.77 5.18
CA GLN A 85 9.89 -5.36 5.82
C GLN A 85 10.95 -6.47 5.82
N THR A 86 10.55 -7.73 6.02
CA THR A 86 11.47 -8.86 5.97
C THR A 86 11.99 -9.06 4.56
N ILE A 87 11.11 -8.98 3.56
CA ILE A 87 11.49 -9.06 2.15
C ILE A 87 12.44 -7.91 1.77
N GLU A 88 12.13 -6.69 2.18
CA GLU A 88 12.99 -5.52 1.95
C GLU A 88 14.39 -5.73 2.51
N LYS A 89 14.48 -6.18 3.76
CA LYS A 89 15.76 -6.41 4.42
C LYS A 89 16.54 -7.54 3.75
N GLU A 90 15.95 -8.71 3.62
CA GLU A 90 16.65 -9.93 3.19
C GLU A 90 16.89 -9.99 1.69
N MET A 91 16.00 -9.41 0.88
CA MET A 91 16.08 -9.49 -0.58
C MET A 91 16.64 -8.23 -1.23
N PHE A 92 16.50 -7.06 -0.59
CA PHE A 92 16.95 -5.77 -1.15
C PHE A 92 18.01 -5.07 -0.28
N GLY A 93 18.32 -5.60 0.93
CA GLY A 93 19.26 -4.98 1.86
C GLY A 93 18.77 -3.63 2.41
N LEU A 94 17.44 -3.39 2.38
CA LEU A 94 16.83 -2.16 2.85
C LEU A 94 16.46 -2.29 4.32
N GLU A 95 17.11 -1.53 5.20
CA GLU A 95 16.72 -1.41 6.59
C GLU A 95 15.98 -0.08 6.81
N ARG A 96 14.76 -0.16 7.33
CA ARG A 96 13.97 1.02 7.70
C ARG A 96 14.48 1.58 9.02
N GLN A 97 14.61 2.89 9.08
CA GLN A 97 14.95 3.59 10.33
C GLN A 97 13.72 4.36 10.83
N GLY A 98 13.42 4.27 12.13
CA GLY A 98 12.37 5.05 12.76
C GLY A 98 10.94 4.63 12.35
N ASP A 99 10.75 3.36 12.01
CA ASP A 99 9.46 2.83 11.63
C ASP A 99 8.45 2.88 12.79
N VAL A 100 7.23 3.32 12.49
CA VAL A 100 6.16 3.41 13.48
C VAL A 100 5.39 2.09 13.50
N PRO A 101 5.32 1.39 14.65
CA PRO A 101 4.50 0.19 14.74
C PRO A 101 3.04 0.49 14.37
N GLY A 102 2.47 -0.32 13.46
CA GLY A 102 1.14 -0.10 12.89
C GLY A 102 0.01 0.07 13.92
N GLN A 103 0.19 -0.49 15.12
CA GLN A 103 -0.77 -0.34 16.23
C GLN A 103 -0.95 1.10 16.72
N TYR A 104 0.05 1.99 16.52
CA TYR A 104 0.00 3.40 16.95
C TYR A 104 -0.51 4.34 15.85
N ILE A 105 -0.65 3.88 14.62
CA ILE A 105 -1.12 4.70 13.49
C ILE A 105 -2.48 5.35 13.76
N PRO A 106 -3.50 4.61 14.30
CA PRO A 106 -4.79 5.21 14.61
C PRO A 106 -4.70 6.34 15.64
N ASP A 107 -3.86 6.20 16.67
CA ASP A 107 -3.70 7.21 17.72
C ASP A 107 -3.03 8.47 17.16
N TYR A 108 -2.02 8.32 16.34
CA TYR A 108 -1.33 9.45 15.69
C TYR A 108 -2.26 10.18 14.70
N TYR A 109 -3.08 9.43 13.96
CA TYR A 109 -4.04 10.04 13.07
C TYR A 109 -5.15 10.77 13.84
N ASN A 110 -5.64 10.19 14.94
CA ASN A 110 -6.60 10.85 15.80
C ASN A 110 -6.05 12.15 16.43
N THR A 111 -4.80 12.16 16.87
CA THR A 111 -4.11 13.35 17.34
C THR A 111 -4.05 14.42 16.26
N TYR A 112 -3.74 14.04 15.03
CA TYR A 112 -3.77 14.97 13.91
C TYR A 112 -5.17 15.56 13.67
N LEU A 113 -6.21 14.73 13.67
CA LEU A 113 -7.59 15.19 13.45
C LEU A 113 -8.08 16.15 14.57
N THR A 114 -7.61 15.95 15.81
CA THR A 114 -8.07 16.75 16.98
C THR A 114 -7.23 17.99 17.23
N GLU A 115 -5.95 17.95 16.97
CA GLU A 115 -4.98 19.00 17.32
C GLU A 115 -4.41 19.74 16.11
N GLY A 116 -4.62 19.21 14.88
CA GLY A 116 -4.03 19.75 13.65
C GLY A 116 -2.50 19.55 13.55
N ASN A 117 -1.91 18.77 14.46
CA ASN A 117 -0.47 18.52 14.48
C ASN A 117 -0.09 17.37 13.53
N ILE A 118 0.45 17.69 12.37
CA ILE A 118 0.90 16.70 11.36
C ILE A 118 2.20 15.98 11.77
N GLY A 119 2.98 16.51 12.71
CA GLY A 119 4.29 15.98 13.06
C GLY A 119 4.34 14.47 13.28
N PRO A 120 3.44 13.87 14.09
CA PRO A 120 3.38 12.43 14.31
C PRO A 120 3.06 11.59 13.07
N LEU A 121 2.40 12.19 12.05
CA LEU A 121 2.05 11.49 10.81
C LEU A 121 3.20 11.45 9.79
N ILE A 122 4.19 12.34 9.87
CA ILE A 122 5.27 12.41 8.89
C ILE A 122 5.99 11.06 8.73
N PRO A 123 6.40 10.35 9.80
CA PRO A 123 7.00 9.02 9.67
C PRO A 123 6.07 8.00 9.01
N ILE A 124 4.75 8.09 9.24
CA ILE A 124 3.75 7.19 8.66
C ILE A 124 3.60 7.44 7.17
N ILE A 125 3.60 8.71 6.75
CA ILE A 125 3.52 9.11 5.34
C ILE A 125 4.78 8.61 4.59
N GLU A 126 5.96 8.79 5.18
CA GLU A 126 7.21 8.29 4.59
C GLU A 126 7.26 6.76 4.56
N HIS A 127 6.78 6.08 5.59
CA HIS A 127 6.63 4.62 5.61
C HIS A 127 5.73 4.13 4.47
N ASN A 128 4.55 4.70 4.32
CA ASN A 128 3.62 4.33 3.25
C ASN A 128 4.20 4.58 1.86
N LYS A 129 4.91 5.69 1.68
CA LYS A 129 5.64 5.98 0.44
C LYS A 129 6.71 4.92 0.15
N GLN A 130 7.48 4.52 1.18
CA GLN A 130 8.48 3.48 1.05
C GLN A 130 7.86 2.14 0.66
N ASP A 131 6.72 1.76 1.24
CA ASP A 131 5.99 0.55 0.87
C ASP A 131 5.67 0.54 -0.63
N ILE A 132 5.15 1.64 -1.18
CA ILE A 132 4.80 1.76 -2.61
C ILE A 132 6.05 1.63 -3.50
N ILE A 133 7.16 2.25 -3.13
CA ILE A 133 8.43 2.16 -3.88
C ILE A 133 8.97 0.72 -3.83
N SER A 134 8.92 0.10 -2.66
CA SER A 134 9.37 -1.28 -2.47
C SER A 134 8.55 -2.26 -3.29
N LEU A 135 7.24 -2.04 -3.45
CA LEU A 135 6.40 -2.88 -4.31
C LEU A 135 6.85 -2.86 -5.78
N ALA A 136 7.29 -1.70 -6.30
CA ALA A 136 7.80 -1.60 -7.67
C ALA A 136 9.09 -2.40 -7.84
N SER A 137 10.06 -2.26 -6.93
CA SER A 137 11.31 -3.03 -6.94
C SER A 137 11.06 -4.53 -6.75
N PHE A 138 10.05 -4.85 -5.94
CA PHE A 138 9.67 -6.24 -5.69
C PHE A 138 9.05 -6.90 -6.92
N LEU A 139 8.22 -6.17 -7.65
CA LEU A 139 7.65 -6.66 -8.91
C LEU A 139 8.76 -7.01 -9.93
N GLU A 140 9.78 -6.16 -10.07
CA GLU A 140 10.93 -6.43 -10.93
C GLU A 140 11.66 -7.70 -10.51
N LYS A 141 11.88 -7.90 -9.20
CA LYS A 141 12.56 -9.09 -8.70
C LYS A 141 11.76 -10.37 -8.92
N ILE A 142 10.45 -10.36 -8.66
CA ILE A 142 9.60 -11.51 -8.96
C ILE A 142 9.64 -11.82 -10.46
N TYR A 143 9.58 -10.79 -11.29
CA TYR A 143 9.64 -10.99 -12.75
C TYR A 143 10.93 -11.67 -13.17
N ALA A 144 12.07 -11.26 -12.63
CA ALA A 144 13.37 -11.88 -12.89
C ALA A 144 13.39 -13.34 -12.40
N GLU A 145 12.98 -13.62 -11.17
CA GLU A 145 12.95 -14.98 -10.58
C GLU A 145 12.05 -15.94 -11.39
N VAL A 146 10.92 -15.45 -11.89
CA VAL A 146 9.97 -16.28 -12.67
C VAL A 146 10.49 -16.56 -14.08
N ASN A 147 11.24 -15.63 -14.69
CA ASN A 147 11.77 -15.78 -16.05
C ASN A 147 13.19 -16.37 -16.10
N GLY A 148 13.83 -16.59 -14.95
CA GLY A 148 15.16 -17.18 -14.85
C GLY A 148 16.30 -16.24 -15.28
N ASP A 149 16.09 -14.93 -15.12
CA ASP A 149 17.09 -13.88 -15.40
C ASP A 149 17.91 -13.55 -14.14
#